data_461aa51a83db7e78d9338f8df201ccb9
#
_entry.id   461aa51a83db7e78d9338f8df201ccb9
#
_cell.length_a   1.000
_cell.length_b   1.000
_cell.length_c   1.000
_cell.angle_alpha   90.00
_cell.angle_beta   90.00
_cell.angle_gamma   90.00
#
_symmetry.space_group_name_H-M   'P 1'
#
loop_
_entity.id
_entity.type
_entity.pdbx_description
1 polymer ?
#
loop_
_entity_poly.entity_id
_entity_poly.type
_entity_poly.pdbx_seq_one_letter_code
_entity_poly.pdbx_strand_id
1 'polypeptide(L)'
;MSGLRLYAIPYSTNVERVGLALGHKGLTAEVVMCDPADRSQIRDASGQDLVLVLDDDGFCVVDSTRIMEHLERRFPDPPLYPADPARRAEVEVFVDWFNRVWKVPPNAIEAELGGGTPDHIRIAALEQEMRSSLDVFEALLAGRDYLMSDAITAADCAAFPFLKYGLWIKDSDDERFHRILAENLALDGGHPRVEQWVRRVATHPRADGIAVYDGS
;
A
#
# COMPACT_ATOMS: atom_id res chain seq x y z
N MET A 1 -0.33 26.07 8.86
CA MET A 1 -0.76 25.00 7.93
C MET A 1 0.50 24.24 7.61
N SER A 2 0.54 22.93 7.76
CA SER A 2 1.70 22.10 7.39
C SER A 2 1.90 22.21 5.89
N GLY A 3 3.10 22.59 5.43
CA GLY A 3 3.45 22.71 4.01
C GLY A 3 3.78 21.36 3.39
N LEU A 4 2.93 20.33 3.66
CA LEU A 4 3.15 19.00 3.09
C LEU A 4 2.86 19.00 1.59
N ARG A 5 3.83 18.49 0.81
CA ARG A 5 3.68 18.26 -0.62
C ARG A 5 4.05 16.82 -0.95
N LEU A 6 3.18 16.12 -1.69
CA LEU A 6 3.36 14.73 -2.06
C LEU A 6 3.55 14.59 -3.56
N TYR A 7 4.76 14.23 -3.99
CA TYR A 7 5.04 13.89 -5.39
C TYR A 7 4.64 12.43 -5.64
N ALA A 8 3.68 12.25 -6.51
CA ALA A 8 2.99 10.98 -6.72
C ALA A 8 2.91 10.64 -8.21
N ILE A 9 2.71 9.37 -8.54
CA ILE A 9 2.29 8.93 -9.86
C ILE A 9 0.89 8.30 -9.77
N PRO A 10 0.11 8.33 -10.86
CA PRO A 10 -1.21 7.69 -10.90
C PRO A 10 -1.13 6.20 -10.57
N TYR A 11 -2.19 5.68 -9.95
CA TYR A 11 -2.40 4.25 -9.70
C TYR A 11 -1.36 3.52 -8.84
N SER A 12 -0.42 4.23 -8.22
CA SER A 12 0.60 3.61 -7.37
C SER A 12 0.03 3.13 -6.04
N THR A 13 0.16 1.83 -5.77
CA THR A 13 -0.17 1.23 -4.47
C THR A 13 0.60 1.87 -3.31
N ASN A 14 1.84 2.30 -3.53
CA ASN A 14 2.64 2.99 -2.51
C ASN A 14 2.15 4.42 -2.26
N VAL A 15 1.62 5.10 -3.26
CA VAL A 15 0.96 6.41 -3.10
C VAL A 15 -0.29 6.28 -2.24
N GLU A 16 -1.10 5.25 -2.48
CA GLU A 16 -2.31 5.01 -1.69
C GLU A 16 -2.00 4.67 -0.22
N ARG A 17 -0.89 3.98 0.08
CA ARG A 17 -0.42 3.78 1.47
C ARG A 17 -0.31 5.11 2.22
N VAL A 18 0.38 6.07 1.60
CA VAL A 18 0.59 7.40 2.20
C VAL A 18 -0.70 8.20 2.21
N GLY A 19 -1.54 8.06 1.17
CA GLY A 19 -2.86 8.66 1.12
C GLY A 19 -3.75 8.25 2.28
N LEU A 20 -3.78 6.95 2.61
CA LEU A 20 -4.49 6.42 3.79
C LEU A 20 -3.92 6.98 5.09
N ALA A 21 -2.59 7.00 5.22
CA ALA A 21 -1.94 7.52 6.43
C ALA A 21 -2.24 9.01 6.65
N LEU A 22 -2.17 9.83 5.61
CA LEU A 22 -2.53 11.24 5.65
C LEU A 22 -4.01 11.43 6.00
N GLY A 23 -4.91 10.69 5.32
CA GLY A 23 -6.34 10.76 5.59
C GLY A 23 -6.70 10.33 7.01
N HIS A 24 -6.11 9.25 7.52
CA HIS A 24 -6.27 8.81 8.91
C HIS A 24 -5.88 9.91 9.91
N LYS A 25 -4.78 10.59 9.65
CA LYS A 25 -4.28 11.69 10.50
C LYS A 25 -5.02 13.03 10.29
N GLY A 26 -5.98 13.09 9.37
CA GLY A 26 -6.67 14.33 9.01
C GLY A 26 -5.73 15.39 8.43
N LEU A 27 -4.62 14.96 7.82
CA LEU A 27 -3.64 15.84 7.21
C LEU A 27 -3.97 16.11 5.74
N THR A 28 -3.80 17.36 5.33
CA THR A 28 -3.85 17.75 3.92
C THR A 28 -2.44 17.88 3.37
N ALA A 29 -2.25 17.45 2.12
CA ALA A 29 -1.00 17.64 1.38
C ALA A 29 -1.34 18.14 -0.03
N GLU A 30 -0.49 19.02 -0.57
CA GLU A 30 -0.54 19.36 -1.99
C GLU A 30 -0.04 18.12 -2.77
N VAL A 31 -0.92 17.48 -3.54
CA VAL A 31 -0.52 16.31 -4.35
C VAL A 31 -0.05 16.80 -5.72
N VAL A 32 1.24 16.62 -6.00
CA VAL A 32 1.86 16.88 -7.30
C VAL A 32 1.89 15.58 -8.09
N MET A 33 0.98 15.46 -9.05
CA MET A 33 0.89 14.27 -9.90
C MET A 33 1.93 14.36 -11.00
N CYS A 34 2.94 13.49 -10.95
CA CYS A 34 4.05 13.42 -11.89
C CYS A 34 3.75 12.44 -13.03
N ASP A 35 4.30 12.72 -14.21
CA ASP A 35 4.28 11.77 -15.32
C ASP A 35 5.20 10.58 -14.99
N PRO A 36 4.73 9.32 -15.05
CA PRO A 36 5.59 8.14 -14.88
C PRO A 36 6.79 8.09 -15.82
N ALA A 37 6.67 8.67 -17.03
CA ALA A 37 7.73 8.72 -18.02
C ALA A 37 8.71 9.89 -17.82
N ASP A 38 8.28 10.98 -17.14
CA ASP A 38 9.13 12.14 -16.80
C ASP A 38 9.20 12.35 -15.30
N ARG A 39 10.30 11.92 -14.69
CA ARG A 39 10.56 12.03 -13.26
C ARG A 39 11.41 13.25 -12.88
N SER A 40 11.52 14.25 -13.77
CA SER A 40 12.30 15.46 -13.51
C SER A 40 11.89 16.17 -12.24
N GLN A 41 10.58 16.37 -12.01
CA GLN A 41 10.05 17.00 -10.81
C GLN A 41 10.41 16.24 -9.52
N ILE A 42 10.46 14.91 -9.59
CA ILE A 42 10.84 14.05 -8.46
C ILE A 42 12.32 14.18 -8.18
N ARG A 43 13.17 14.18 -9.22
CA ARG A 43 14.61 14.40 -9.09
C ARG A 43 14.95 15.77 -8.54
N ASP A 44 14.27 16.80 -9.03
CA ASP A 44 14.47 18.17 -8.57
C ASP A 44 14.10 18.33 -7.10
N ALA A 45 13.03 17.65 -6.64
CA ALA A 45 12.59 17.69 -5.25
C ALA A 45 13.46 16.84 -4.30
N SER A 46 13.94 15.67 -4.71
CA SER A 46 14.52 14.67 -3.82
C SER A 46 15.94 14.23 -4.16
N GLY A 47 16.46 14.63 -5.33
CA GLY A 47 17.76 14.18 -5.82
C GLY A 47 17.81 12.73 -6.32
N GLN A 48 16.65 12.05 -6.46
CA GLN A 48 16.56 10.64 -6.89
C GLN A 48 15.34 10.38 -7.78
N ASP A 49 15.32 9.24 -8.48
CA ASP A 49 14.25 8.85 -9.40
C ASP A 49 13.12 8.04 -8.77
N LEU A 50 13.20 7.72 -7.47
CA LEU A 50 12.20 6.90 -6.81
C LEU A 50 10.94 7.71 -6.49
N VAL A 51 9.81 7.23 -6.90
CA VAL A 51 8.48 7.68 -6.48
C VAL A 51 8.12 6.85 -5.27
N LEU A 52 7.71 7.40 -4.26
CA LEU A 52 6.99 8.53 -3.81
C LEU A 52 7.91 9.45 -2.97
N VAL A 53 7.69 10.74 -2.98
CA VAL A 53 8.44 11.72 -2.17
C VAL A 53 7.43 12.58 -1.40
N LEU A 54 7.62 12.70 -0.09
CA LEU A 54 6.96 13.70 0.74
C LEU A 54 7.95 14.82 1.03
N ASP A 55 7.60 16.04 0.70
CA ASP A 55 8.28 17.26 1.13
C ASP A 55 7.50 17.86 2.32
N ASP A 56 8.14 17.96 3.48
CA ASP A 56 7.63 18.59 4.69
C ASP A 56 8.44 19.88 4.94
N ASP A 57 7.95 20.99 4.38
CA ASP A 57 8.60 22.31 4.50
C ASP A 57 10.11 22.31 4.11
N GLY A 58 10.46 21.60 3.03
CA GLY A 58 11.82 21.47 2.51
C GLY A 58 12.58 20.25 3.04
N PHE A 59 12.00 19.45 3.93
CA PHE A 59 12.55 18.17 4.37
C PHE A 59 11.94 17.02 3.57
N CYS A 60 12.70 16.47 2.62
CA CYS A 60 12.23 15.41 1.74
C CYS A 60 12.39 14.03 2.37
N VAL A 61 11.29 13.27 2.38
CA VAL A 61 11.24 11.86 2.82
C VAL A 61 10.82 11.00 1.64
N VAL A 62 11.54 9.92 1.42
CA VAL A 62 11.29 8.96 0.34
C VAL A 62 10.97 7.60 0.91
N ASP A 63 10.28 6.75 0.13
CA ASP A 63 9.74 5.46 0.51
C ASP A 63 8.49 5.57 1.40
N SER A 64 7.43 4.82 1.02
CA SER A 64 6.12 4.90 1.68
C SER A 64 6.17 4.55 3.18
N THR A 65 7.01 3.60 3.58
CA THR A 65 7.16 3.21 4.99
C THR A 65 7.84 4.32 5.79
N ARG A 66 8.92 4.90 5.25
CA ARG A 66 9.63 6.02 5.87
C ARG A 66 8.76 7.26 5.98
N ILE A 67 7.90 7.50 4.98
CA ILE A 67 6.93 8.59 5.02
C ILE A 67 5.91 8.35 6.14
N MET A 68 5.34 7.15 6.26
CA MET A 68 4.41 6.83 7.36
C MET A 68 5.07 6.99 8.73
N GLU A 69 6.33 6.54 8.91
CA GLU A 69 7.10 6.73 10.13
C GLU A 69 7.39 8.23 10.42
N HIS A 70 7.66 9.02 9.38
CA HIS A 70 7.87 10.46 9.51
C HIS A 70 6.58 11.15 9.96
N LEU A 71 5.45 10.84 9.31
CA LEU A 71 4.13 11.37 9.66
C LEU A 71 3.76 11.02 11.11
N GLU A 72 4.06 9.79 11.55
CA GLU A 72 3.82 9.37 12.94
C GLU A 72 4.63 10.17 13.95
N ARG A 73 5.91 10.42 13.68
CA ARG A 73 6.77 11.23 14.58
C ARG A 73 6.38 12.70 14.59
N ARG A 74 5.99 13.23 13.44
CA ARG A 74 5.67 14.66 13.27
C ARG A 74 4.27 15.01 13.75
N PHE A 75 3.33 14.10 13.57
CA PHE A 75 1.91 14.24 13.88
C PHE A 75 1.42 12.96 14.58
N PRO A 76 1.68 12.78 15.88
CA PRO A 76 1.43 11.53 16.57
C PRO A 76 -0.06 11.16 16.71
N ASP A 77 -0.98 12.12 16.64
CA ASP A 77 -2.42 11.91 16.82
C ASP A 77 -3.22 12.20 15.54
N PRO A 78 -4.15 11.31 15.18
CA PRO A 78 -4.35 9.95 15.69
C PRO A 78 -3.20 9.02 15.30
N PRO A 79 -2.84 8.03 16.17
CA PRO A 79 -1.66 7.19 15.94
C PRO A 79 -1.85 6.18 14.81
N LEU A 80 -0.78 5.94 14.02
CA LEU A 80 -0.67 4.82 13.07
C LEU A 80 0.02 3.60 13.68
N TYR A 81 0.70 3.80 14.80
CA TYR A 81 1.38 2.74 15.54
C TYR A 81 0.89 2.75 16.99
N PRO A 82 0.59 1.58 17.58
CA PRO A 82 0.20 1.49 18.98
C PRO A 82 1.20 2.14 19.92
N ALA A 83 0.72 2.73 21.02
CA ALA A 83 1.58 3.32 22.04
C ALA A 83 2.33 2.26 22.85
N ASP A 84 1.76 1.06 23.01
CA ASP A 84 2.43 -0.07 23.66
C ASP A 84 3.60 -0.55 22.81
N PRO A 85 4.84 -0.63 23.36
CA PRO A 85 6.03 -0.97 22.58
C PRO A 85 6.00 -2.36 21.95
N ALA A 86 5.38 -3.36 22.61
CA ALA A 86 5.30 -4.71 22.07
C ALA A 86 4.32 -4.76 20.87
N ARG A 87 3.17 -4.10 20.99
CA ARG A 87 2.20 -3.96 19.90
C ARG A 87 2.74 -3.14 18.74
N ARG A 88 3.52 -2.09 19.06
CA ARG A 88 4.22 -1.31 18.03
C ARG A 88 5.19 -2.17 17.23
N ALA A 89 5.99 -2.97 17.92
CA ALA A 89 6.94 -3.89 17.28
C ALA A 89 6.21 -4.92 16.38
N GLU A 90 5.04 -5.41 16.75
CA GLU A 90 4.23 -6.30 15.90
C GLU A 90 3.85 -5.61 14.58
N VAL A 91 3.42 -4.35 14.62
CA VAL A 91 3.11 -3.55 13.42
C VAL A 91 4.35 -3.34 12.55
N GLU A 92 5.48 -3.00 13.17
CA GLU A 92 6.76 -2.77 12.46
C GLU A 92 7.25 -4.07 11.79
N VAL A 93 7.19 -5.20 12.48
CA VAL A 93 7.54 -6.53 11.93
C VAL A 93 6.63 -6.91 10.77
N PHE A 94 5.30 -6.67 10.91
CA PHE A 94 4.36 -6.94 9.82
C PHE A 94 4.68 -6.10 8.58
N VAL A 95 4.90 -4.79 8.74
CA VAL A 95 5.22 -3.89 7.61
C VAL A 95 6.51 -4.30 6.92
N ASP A 96 7.55 -4.69 7.71
CA ASP A 96 8.81 -5.18 7.15
C ASP A 96 8.64 -6.50 6.40
N TRP A 97 7.90 -7.47 6.98
CA TRP A 97 7.56 -8.73 6.32
C TRP A 97 6.78 -8.49 5.02
N PHE A 98 5.77 -7.60 5.05
CA PHE A 98 4.98 -7.28 3.87
C PHE A 98 5.86 -6.73 2.75
N ASN A 99 6.76 -5.83 3.06
CA ASN A 99 7.64 -5.20 2.08
C ASN A 99 8.72 -6.14 1.54
N ARG A 100 9.31 -6.99 2.38
CA ARG A 100 10.50 -7.78 2.03
C ARG A 100 10.18 -9.21 1.62
N VAL A 101 9.03 -9.72 2.04
CA VAL A 101 8.63 -11.11 1.78
C VAL A 101 7.39 -11.12 0.90
N TRP A 102 6.28 -10.57 1.39
CA TRP A 102 5.00 -10.66 0.68
C TRP A 102 4.99 -9.98 -0.70
N LYS A 103 5.69 -8.87 -0.87
CA LYS A 103 5.78 -8.17 -2.17
C LYS A 103 6.69 -8.87 -3.18
N VAL A 104 7.47 -9.85 -2.78
CA VAL A 104 8.43 -10.53 -3.68
C VAL A 104 7.70 -11.30 -4.80
N PRO A 105 6.71 -12.16 -4.53
CA PRO A 105 6.00 -12.90 -5.57
C PRO A 105 5.38 -12.00 -6.65
N PRO A 106 4.53 -11.01 -6.35
CA PRO A 106 3.91 -10.20 -7.40
C PRO A 106 4.92 -9.41 -8.23
N ASN A 107 5.96 -8.85 -7.61
CA ASN A 107 7.02 -8.14 -8.35
C ASN A 107 7.84 -9.10 -9.24
N ALA A 108 8.09 -10.32 -8.78
CA ALA A 108 8.82 -11.32 -9.55
C ALA A 108 7.99 -11.80 -10.77
N ILE A 109 6.68 -11.99 -10.60
CA ILE A 109 5.78 -12.32 -11.71
C ILE A 109 5.78 -11.19 -12.74
N GLU A 110 5.67 -9.93 -12.29
CA GLU A 110 5.71 -8.77 -13.18
C GLU A 110 7.02 -8.70 -13.97
N ALA A 111 8.15 -8.93 -13.30
CA ALA A 111 9.47 -8.95 -13.94
C ALA A 111 9.60 -10.09 -14.98
N GLU A 112 9.13 -11.30 -14.66
CA GLU A 112 9.12 -12.43 -15.60
C GLU A 112 8.26 -12.14 -16.84
N LEU A 113 7.04 -11.61 -16.64
CA LEU A 113 6.13 -11.26 -17.73
C LEU A 113 6.64 -10.05 -18.56
N GLY A 114 7.47 -9.19 -17.97
CA GLY A 114 8.16 -8.10 -18.67
C GLY A 114 9.39 -8.56 -19.47
N GLY A 115 9.89 -9.75 -19.20
CA GLY A 115 11.04 -10.35 -19.90
C GLY A 115 10.69 -10.94 -21.26
N GLY A 116 11.71 -11.22 -22.06
CA GLY A 116 11.52 -11.80 -23.41
C GLY A 116 11.09 -13.28 -23.42
N THR A 117 11.32 -14.02 -22.33
CA THR A 117 11.01 -15.46 -22.22
C THR A 117 10.60 -15.81 -20.79
N PRO A 118 9.31 -15.66 -20.44
CA PRO A 118 8.83 -15.93 -19.09
C PRO A 118 9.00 -17.40 -18.69
N ASP A 119 9.49 -17.65 -17.46
CA ASP A 119 9.48 -18.98 -16.86
C ASP A 119 8.10 -19.26 -16.22
N HIS A 120 7.23 -19.94 -16.96
CA HIS A 120 5.87 -20.27 -16.53
C HIS A 120 5.82 -21.22 -15.33
N ILE A 121 6.85 -22.05 -15.09
CA ILE A 121 6.91 -22.92 -13.90
C ILE A 121 7.16 -22.08 -12.66
N ARG A 122 8.11 -21.14 -12.77
CA ARG A 122 8.39 -20.19 -11.70
C ARG A 122 7.19 -19.28 -11.41
N ILE A 123 6.55 -18.75 -12.46
CA ILE A 123 5.34 -17.93 -12.32
C ILE A 123 4.27 -18.71 -11.55
N ALA A 124 3.95 -19.95 -11.95
CA ALA A 124 2.92 -20.75 -11.29
C ALA A 124 3.22 -21.02 -9.79
N ALA A 125 4.49 -21.17 -9.43
CA ALA A 125 4.90 -21.32 -8.03
C ALA A 125 4.67 -20.02 -7.23
N LEU A 126 5.03 -18.86 -7.79
CA LEU A 126 4.83 -17.54 -7.18
C LEU A 126 3.34 -17.20 -7.04
N GLU A 127 2.52 -17.51 -8.03
CA GLU A 127 1.06 -17.37 -7.99
C GLU A 127 0.46 -18.22 -6.86
N GLN A 128 0.93 -19.46 -6.68
CA GLN A 128 0.47 -20.30 -5.57
C GLN A 128 0.87 -19.72 -4.21
N GLU A 129 2.06 -19.13 -4.09
CA GLU A 129 2.50 -18.43 -2.89
C GLU A 129 1.59 -17.26 -2.56
N MET A 130 1.24 -16.44 -3.57
CA MET A 130 0.29 -15.33 -3.40
C MET A 130 -1.08 -15.81 -2.90
N ARG A 131 -1.66 -16.82 -3.56
CA ARG A 131 -2.95 -17.40 -3.14
C ARG A 131 -2.91 -17.94 -1.71
N SER A 132 -1.86 -18.67 -1.36
CA SER A 132 -1.70 -19.23 -0.01
C SER A 132 -1.49 -18.15 1.07
N SER A 133 -1.00 -16.98 0.69
CA SER A 133 -0.81 -15.86 1.61
C SER A 133 -2.13 -15.29 2.17
N LEU A 134 -3.25 -15.49 1.47
CA LEU A 134 -4.56 -15.06 1.95
C LEU A 134 -4.96 -15.74 3.26
N ASP A 135 -4.54 -17.00 3.48
CA ASP A 135 -4.77 -17.70 4.75
C ASP A 135 -4.09 -17.01 5.92
N VAL A 136 -2.93 -16.38 5.70
CA VAL A 136 -2.21 -15.62 6.73
C VAL A 136 -3.02 -14.39 7.13
N PHE A 137 -3.53 -13.61 6.17
CA PHE A 137 -4.36 -12.45 6.45
C PHE A 137 -5.69 -12.83 7.10
N GLU A 138 -6.32 -13.91 6.64
CA GLU A 138 -7.55 -14.44 7.23
C GLU A 138 -7.34 -14.84 8.70
N ALA A 139 -6.19 -15.44 9.02
CA ALA A 139 -5.82 -15.80 10.40
C ALA A 139 -5.51 -14.56 11.26
N LEU A 140 -4.78 -13.57 10.73
CA LEU A 140 -4.48 -12.33 11.43
C LEU A 140 -5.74 -11.53 11.82
N LEU A 141 -6.78 -11.61 10.99
CA LEU A 141 -8.06 -10.93 11.23
C LEU A 141 -9.01 -11.72 12.14
N ALA A 142 -8.60 -12.89 12.65
CA ALA A 142 -9.44 -13.66 13.57
C ALA A 142 -9.67 -12.91 14.89
N GLY A 143 -10.92 -12.48 15.12
CA GLY A 143 -11.32 -11.73 16.32
C GLY A 143 -10.85 -10.27 16.33
N ARG A 144 -10.49 -9.69 15.18
CA ARG A 144 -10.03 -8.30 15.04
C ARG A 144 -10.70 -7.62 13.86
N ASP A 145 -10.85 -6.31 13.96
CA ASP A 145 -11.36 -5.49 12.89
C ASP A 145 -10.28 -5.05 11.89
N TYR A 146 -9.02 -4.99 12.32
CA TYR A 146 -7.84 -4.60 11.54
C TYR A 146 -6.70 -5.60 11.73
N LEU A 147 -5.68 -5.56 10.86
CA LEU A 147 -4.63 -6.59 10.82
C LEU A 147 -3.88 -6.76 12.13
N MET A 148 -3.55 -5.66 12.83
CA MET A 148 -2.72 -5.70 14.03
C MET A 148 -3.41 -5.19 15.30
N SER A 149 -4.64 -4.63 15.20
CA SER A 149 -5.37 -4.07 16.35
C SER A 149 -6.87 -3.95 16.06
N ASP A 150 -7.62 -3.30 16.97
CA ASP A 150 -9.04 -2.97 16.78
C ASP A 150 -9.23 -1.60 16.09
N ALA A 151 -8.14 -0.94 15.72
CA ALA A 151 -8.11 0.31 14.94
C ALA A 151 -7.11 0.21 13.79
N ILE A 152 -7.30 1.06 12.77
CA ILE A 152 -6.39 1.11 11.62
C ILE A 152 -4.97 1.45 12.07
N THR A 153 -3.99 0.76 11.49
CA THR A 153 -2.56 0.96 11.75
C THR A 153 -1.77 1.09 10.45
N ALA A 154 -0.48 1.34 10.57
CA ALA A 154 0.44 1.31 9.42
C ALA A 154 0.45 -0.05 8.70
N ALA A 155 0.10 -1.16 9.38
CA ALA A 155 -0.06 -2.48 8.76
C ALA A 155 -1.20 -2.49 7.73
N ASP A 156 -2.34 -1.89 8.08
CA ASP A 156 -3.50 -1.80 7.18
C ASP A 156 -3.21 -0.87 6.01
N CYS A 157 -2.58 0.28 6.28
CA CYS A 157 -2.14 1.19 5.23
C CYS A 157 -1.16 0.52 4.25
N ALA A 158 -0.29 -0.35 4.76
CA ALA A 158 0.71 -1.06 3.96
C ALA A 158 0.10 -2.14 3.06
N ALA A 159 -0.86 -2.90 3.57
CA ALA A 159 -1.39 -4.09 2.88
C ALA A 159 -2.59 -3.79 1.99
N PHE A 160 -3.50 -2.90 2.43
CA PHE A 160 -4.77 -2.64 1.75
C PHE A 160 -4.63 -2.29 0.27
N PRO A 161 -3.72 -1.39 -0.17
CA PRO A 161 -3.62 -0.99 -1.58
C PRO A 161 -3.30 -2.13 -2.54
N PHE A 162 -2.82 -3.25 -2.01
CA PHE A 162 -2.52 -4.47 -2.79
C PHE A 162 -3.67 -5.49 -2.70
N LEU A 163 -4.21 -5.74 -1.49
CA LEU A 163 -5.23 -6.77 -1.30
C LEU A 163 -6.60 -6.36 -1.81
N LYS A 164 -6.89 -5.06 -1.95
CA LYS A 164 -8.16 -4.58 -2.51
C LYS A 164 -8.45 -5.11 -3.90
N TYR A 165 -7.41 -5.38 -4.70
CA TYR A 165 -7.55 -5.94 -6.05
C TYR A 165 -8.15 -7.34 -6.07
N GLY A 166 -8.14 -8.05 -4.96
CA GLY A 166 -8.86 -9.31 -4.81
C GLY A 166 -10.39 -9.17 -4.82
N LEU A 167 -10.92 -7.95 -4.59
CA LEU A 167 -12.36 -7.64 -4.68
C LEU A 167 -12.70 -6.79 -5.88
N TRP A 168 -11.82 -5.85 -6.24
CA TRP A 168 -12.14 -4.81 -7.21
C TRP A 168 -11.00 -4.57 -8.18
N ILE A 169 -11.29 -4.72 -9.44
CA ILE A 169 -10.47 -4.23 -10.54
C ILE A 169 -11.38 -3.67 -11.63
N LYS A 170 -11.06 -2.50 -12.17
CA LYS A 170 -11.81 -1.92 -13.28
C LYS A 170 -11.40 -2.61 -14.57
N ASP A 171 -12.36 -2.81 -15.49
CA ASP A 171 -12.07 -3.36 -16.82
C ASP A 171 -11.07 -2.48 -17.58
N SER A 172 -11.10 -1.17 -17.33
CA SER A 172 -10.19 -0.18 -17.91
C SER A 172 -8.81 -0.12 -17.23
N ASP A 173 -8.59 -0.83 -16.12
CA ASP A 173 -7.29 -0.91 -15.47
C ASP A 173 -6.44 -1.94 -16.21
N ASP A 174 -5.53 -1.49 -17.06
CA ASP A 174 -4.63 -2.30 -17.88
C ASP A 174 -3.22 -2.42 -17.28
N GLU A 175 -3.00 -1.88 -16.08
CA GLU A 175 -1.74 -2.02 -15.36
C GLU A 175 -1.46 -3.49 -15.04
N ARG A 176 -0.37 -4.02 -15.59
CA ARG A 176 0.00 -5.44 -15.45
C ARG A 176 0.10 -5.86 -13.98
N PHE A 177 0.71 -5.03 -13.16
CA PHE A 177 0.86 -5.33 -11.73
C PHE A 177 -0.49 -5.50 -11.03
N HIS A 178 -1.48 -4.65 -11.34
CA HIS A 178 -2.82 -4.76 -10.76
C HIS A 178 -3.55 -6.03 -11.23
N ARG A 179 -3.38 -6.41 -12.49
CA ARG A 179 -3.94 -7.66 -13.02
C ARG A 179 -3.34 -8.89 -12.31
N ILE A 180 -2.03 -8.90 -12.08
CA ILE A 180 -1.37 -9.96 -11.30
C ILE A 180 -1.98 -10.06 -9.89
N LEU A 181 -2.19 -8.93 -9.21
CA LEU A 181 -2.83 -8.92 -7.90
C LEU A 181 -4.26 -9.46 -7.96
N ALA A 182 -5.09 -8.97 -8.88
CA ALA A 182 -6.49 -9.38 -9.01
C ALA A 182 -6.65 -10.88 -9.31
N GLU A 183 -5.84 -11.42 -10.22
CA GLU A 183 -5.90 -12.82 -10.63
C GLU A 183 -5.47 -13.78 -9.51
N ASN A 184 -4.54 -13.34 -8.66
CA ASN A 184 -3.94 -14.22 -7.63
C ASN A 184 -4.45 -13.98 -6.20
N LEU A 185 -5.20 -12.91 -5.97
CA LEU A 185 -5.76 -12.58 -4.65
C LEU A 185 -7.29 -12.60 -4.64
N ALA A 186 -7.93 -13.21 -5.64
CA ALA A 186 -9.38 -13.22 -5.77
C ALA A 186 -10.07 -13.67 -4.47
N LEU A 187 -10.93 -12.80 -3.95
CA LEU A 187 -11.73 -13.03 -2.74
C LEU A 187 -13.12 -13.50 -3.18
N ASP A 188 -13.25 -14.79 -3.43
CA ASP A 188 -14.44 -15.47 -3.93
C ASP A 188 -15.28 -16.15 -2.82
N GLY A 189 -15.17 -15.64 -1.60
CA GLY A 189 -15.85 -16.16 -0.40
C GLY A 189 -14.99 -17.10 0.44
N GLY A 190 -13.80 -17.49 -0.01
CA GLY A 190 -12.88 -18.34 0.73
C GLY A 190 -12.24 -17.65 1.96
N HIS A 191 -12.17 -16.31 1.93
CA HIS A 191 -11.52 -15.48 2.96
C HIS A 191 -12.44 -14.34 3.42
N PRO A 192 -13.52 -14.64 4.14
CA PRO A 192 -14.57 -13.66 4.45
C PRO A 192 -14.09 -12.52 5.39
N ARG A 193 -13.10 -12.75 6.25
CA ARG A 193 -12.56 -11.69 7.11
C ARG A 193 -11.70 -10.72 6.31
N VAL A 194 -10.89 -11.22 5.36
CA VAL A 194 -10.11 -10.39 4.44
C VAL A 194 -11.06 -9.53 3.60
N GLU A 195 -12.13 -10.12 3.07
CA GLU A 195 -13.15 -9.38 2.31
C GLU A 195 -13.77 -8.25 3.15
N GLN A 196 -14.22 -8.55 4.37
CA GLN A 196 -14.80 -7.57 5.28
C GLN A 196 -13.81 -6.47 5.66
N TRP A 197 -12.55 -6.84 5.90
CA TRP A 197 -11.48 -5.90 6.19
C TRP A 197 -11.19 -4.98 5.01
N VAL A 198 -11.10 -5.49 3.78
CA VAL A 198 -10.92 -4.67 2.58
C VAL A 198 -12.07 -3.66 2.46
N ARG A 199 -13.33 -4.09 2.61
CA ARG A 199 -14.50 -3.20 2.56
C ARG A 199 -14.45 -2.14 3.66
N ARG A 200 -14.00 -2.48 4.87
CA ARG A 200 -13.86 -1.55 6.00
C ARG A 200 -12.78 -0.52 5.74
N VAL A 201 -11.56 -0.93 5.32
CA VAL A 201 -10.47 0.00 5.05
C VAL A 201 -10.77 0.89 3.84
N ALA A 202 -11.55 0.41 2.87
CA ALA A 202 -11.99 1.21 1.73
C ALA A 202 -12.77 2.47 2.15
N THR A 203 -13.49 2.43 3.28
CA THR A 203 -14.25 3.60 3.77
C THR A 203 -13.41 4.65 4.50
N HIS A 204 -12.13 4.34 4.80
CA HIS A 204 -11.26 5.31 5.46
C HIS A 204 -10.93 6.49 4.53
N PRO A 205 -10.79 7.69 5.08
CA PRO A 205 -10.42 8.88 4.30
C PRO A 205 -9.02 8.72 3.69
N ARG A 206 -8.82 9.33 2.54
CA ARG A 206 -7.51 9.53 1.91
C ARG A 206 -7.25 11.04 1.82
N ALA A 207 -5.99 11.39 1.63
CA ALA A 207 -5.66 12.77 1.28
C ALA A 207 -6.31 13.15 -0.06
N ASP A 208 -6.74 14.41 -0.17
CA ASP A 208 -7.31 14.95 -1.40
C ASP A 208 -6.35 14.76 -2.59
N GLY A 209 -6.89 14.47 -3.76
CA GLY A 209 -6.11 14.23 -4.99
C GLY A 209 -5.54 12.82 -5.14
N ILE A 210 -5.68 11.95 -4.13
CA ILE A 210 -5.33 10.52 -4.26
C ILE A 210 -6.61 9.76 -4.61
N ALA A 211 -6.58 9.10 -5.76
CA ALA A 211 -7.74 8.36 -6.25
C ALA A 211 -8.17 7.27 -5.27
N VAL A 212 -9.45 7.27 -4.93
CA VAL A 212 -10.10 6.19 -4.19
C VAL A 212 -10.56 5.15 -5.21
N TYR A 213 -10.20 3.91 -4.96
CA TYR A 213 -10.70 2.78 -5.72
C TYR A 213 -11.42 1.84 -4.75
N ASP A 214 -12.74 1.91 -4.75
CA ASP A 214 -13.63 1.24 -3.80
C ASP A 214 -14.65 0.29 -4.49
N GLY A 215 -14.42 0.01 -5.77
CA GLY A 215 -15.29 -0.85 -6.56
C GLY A 215 -16.55 -0.15 -7.14
N SER A 216 -16.64 1.18 -7.03
CA SER A 216 -17.71 1.99 -7.64
C SER A 216 -17.35 2.50 -9.04
#